data_669b086e1d778d5a6d38549ca39944f4
#
_entry.id   669b086e1d778d5a6d38549ca39944f4
#
_cell.length_a   1.000
_cell.length_b   1.000
_cell.length_c   1.000
_cell.angle_alpha   90.00
_cell.angle_beta   90.00
_cell.angle_gamma   90.00
#
_symmetry.space_group_name_H-M   'P 1'
#
loop_
_entity.id
_entity.type
_entity.pdbx_description
1 polymer ?
#
loop_
_entity_poly.entity_id
_entity_poly.type
_entity_poly.pdbx_seq_one_letter_code
_entity_poly.pdbx_strand_id
1 'polypeptide(L)'
;MDKIDRRILAELQSDGNITNLELADKVGLSPSPCARRVKQLEESGVIGRTVTLLNPAKLNLKLTAIIHINMDRHTPERFEEFEKTVADFPEVVECLLVT
;
A
#
# COMPACT_ATOMS: atom_id res chain seq x y z
N MET A 1 4.05 -19.09 7.13
CA MET A 1 4.23 -17.78 7.78
C MET A 1 4.16 -17.97 9.28
N ASP A 2 5.22 -17.62 9.96
CA ASP A 2 5.29 -17.81 11.41
C ASP A 2 4.85 -16.55 12.18
N LYS A 3 4.95 -16.61 13.52
CA LYS A 3 4.54 -15.54 14.40
C LYS A 3 5.36 -14.25 14.20
N ILE A 4 6.65 -14.41 13.91
CA ILE A 4 7.53 -13.26 13.67
C ILE A 4 7.16 -12.56 12.37
N ASP A 5 6.88 -13.33 11.32
CA ASP A 5 6.43 -12.77 10.04
C ASP A 5 5.14 -11.95 10.20
N ARG A 6 4.20 -12.46 11.01
CA ARG A 6 2.96 -11.73 11.29
C ARG A 6 3.22 -10.42 12.02
N ARG A 7 4.17 -10.41 12.95
CA ARG A 7 4.55 -9.18 13.64
C ARG A 7 5.21 -8.17 12.71
N ILE A 8 6.06 -8.67 11.80
CA ILE A 8 6.66 -7.83 10.77
C ILE A 8 5.59 -7.16 9.92
N LEU A 9 4.61 -7.94 9.46
CA LEU A 9 3.51 -7.40 8.64
C LEU A 9 2.67 -6.38 9.40
N ALA A 10 2.40 -6.63 10.68
CA ALA A 10 1.64 -5.69 11.50
C ALA A 10 2.37 -4.36 11.66
N GLU A 11 3.68 -4.39 11.90
CA GLU A 11 4.48 -3.18 12.04
C GLU A 11 4.58 -2.40 10.73
N LEU A 12 4.77 -3.09 9.61
CA LEU A 12 4.81 -2.46 8.28
C LEU A 12 3.47 -1.86 7.90
N GLN A 13 2.38 -2.48 8.29
CA GLN A 13 1.04 -1.97 8.02
C GLN A 13 0.75 -0.69 8.80
N SER A 14 1.31 -0.58 10.01
CA SER A 14 1.19 0.62 10.85
C SER A 14 2.09 1.75 10.36
N ASP A 15 3.29 1.42 9.88
CA ASP A 15 4.27 2.41 9.41
C ASP A 15 5.11 1.80 8.28
N GLY A 16 4.75 2.10 7.04
CA GLY A 16 5.48 1.62 5.87
C GLY A 16 6.87 2.22 5.70
N ASN A 17 7.16 3.33 6.39
CA ASN A 17 8.47 4.00 6.34
C ASN A 17 9.42 3.58 7.46
N ILE A 18 9.02 2.63 8.29
CA ILE A 18 9.88 2.14 9.37
C ILE A 18 11.20 1.62 8.80
N THR A 19 12.31 1.98 9.44
CA THR A 19 13.63 1.48 9.03
C THR A 19 13.79 0.03 9.41
N ASN A 20 14.69 -0.68 8.72
CA ASN A 20 14.96 -2.08 9.06
C ASN A 20 15.49 -2.23 10.49
N LEU A 21 16.30 -1.28 10.96
CA LEU A 21 16.81 -1.28 12.34
C LEU A 21 15.67 -1.18 13.35
N GLU A 22 14.74 -0.25 13.13
CA GLU A 22 13.59 -0.07 14.01
C GLU A 22 12.67 -1.30 13.96
N LEU A 23 12.42 -1.83 12.78
CA LEU A 23 11.59 -3.01 12.61
C LEU A 23 12.18 -4.22 13.33
N ALA A 24 13.48 -4.46 13.14
CA ALA A 24 14.20 -5.55 13.81
C ALA A 24 14.07 -5.47 15.32
N ASP A 25 14.26 -4.27 15.87
CA ASP A 25 14.14 -4.04 17.30
C ASP A 25 12.72 -4.37 17.81
N LYS A 26 11.71 -3.94 17.08
CA LYS A 26 10.31 -4.18 17.47
C LYS A 26 9.90 -5.65 17.42
N VAL A 27 10.45 -6.42 16.49
CA VAL A 27 10.10 -7.83 16.36
C VAL A 27 11.11 -8.77 17.06
N GLY A 28 12.15 -8.21 17.71
CA GLY A 28 13.12 -9.00 18.46
C GLY A 28 14.13 -9.76 17.62
N LEU A 29 14.49 -9.22 16.45
CA LEU A 29 15.50 -9.79 15.57
C LEU A 29 16.70 -8.88 15.40
N SER A 30 17.84 -9.46 15.01
CA SER A 30 18.95 -8.66 14.47
C SER A 30 18.58 -8.13 13.08
N PRO A 31 19.23 -7.04 12.62
CA PRO A 31 18.87 -6.42 11.35
C PRO A 31 18.94 -7.34 10.12
N SER A 32 19.97 -8.21 10.02
CA SER A 32 20.13 -9.07 8.86
C SER A 32 19.03 -10.12 8.71
N PRO A 33 18.69 -10.90 9.75
CA PRO A 33 17.54 -11.81 9.67
C PRO A 33 16.22 -11.11 9.41
N CYS A 34 16.04 -9.90 9.96
CA CYS A 34 14.83 -9.12 9.72
C CYS A 34 14.71 -8.75 8.24
N ALA A 35 15.76 -8.21 7.65
CA ALA A 35 15.79 -7.84 6.24
C ALA A 35 15.52 -9.05 5.33
N ARG A 36 16.06 -10.20 5.69
CA ARG A 36 15.85 -11.43 4.93
C ARG A 36 14.38 -11.85 4.94
N ARG A 37 13.73 -11.77 6.10
CA ARG A 37 12.31 -12.12 6.22
C ARG A 37 11.44 -11.16 5.42
N VAL A 38 11.71 -9.87 5.48
CA VAL A 38 10.99 -8.86 4.69
C VAL A 38 11.12 -9.16 3.20
N LYS A 39 12.34 -9.46 2.74
CA LYS A 39 12.59 -9.80 1.35
C LYS A 39 11.81 -11.04 0.92
N GLN A 40 11.78 -12.09 1.75
CA GLN A 40 11.02 -13.29 1.46
C GLN A 40 9.52 -13.01 1.37
N LEU A 41 9.00 -12.15 2.23
CA LEU A 41 7.59 -11.76 2.19
C LEU A 41 7.25 -10.96 0.93
N GLU A 42 8.17 -10.10 0.49
CA GLU A 42 8.02 -9.37 -0.77
C GLU A 42 8.02 -10.32 -1.98
N GLU A 43 8.98 -11.23 -2.02
CA GLU A 43 9.11 -12.19 -3.12
C GLU A 43 7.92 -13.15 -3.20
N SER A 44 7.33 -13.49 -2.07
CA SER A 44 6.14 -14.37 -2.03
C SER A 44 4.85 -13.66 -2.42
N GLY A 45 4.88 -12.34 -2.56
CA GLY A 45 3.70 -11.54 -2.90
C GLY A 45 2.83 -11.14 -1.72
N VAL A 46 3.18 -11.55 -0.50
CA VAL A 46 2.43 -11.17 0.71
C VAL A 46 2.55 -9.67 0.95
N ILE A 47 3.75 -9.11 0.76
CA ILE A 47 3.94 -7.67 0.74
C ILE A 47 3.85 -7.23 -0.72
N GLY A 48 2.86 -6.41 -1.03
CA GLY A 48 2.71 -5.83 -2.35
C GLY A 48 3.62 -4.61 -2.51
N ARG A 49 3.04 -3.43 -2.50
CA ARG A 49 3.80 -2.20 -2.61
C ARG A 49 3.54 -1.29 -1.42
N THR A 50 4.49 -0.43 -1.13
CA THR A 50 4.34 0.62 -0.13
C THR A 50 3.94 1.90 -0.85
N VAL A 51 2.89 2.55 -0.34
CA VAL A 51 2.41 3.81 -0.90
C VAL A 51 2.36 4.86 0.20
N THR A 52 2.51 6.11 -0.20
CA THR A 52 2.34 7.24 0.70
C THR A 52 0.97 7.83 0.44
N LEU A 53 0.15 7.93 1.49
CA LEU A 53 -1.14 8.60 1.40
C LEU A 53 -0.93 10.09 1.62
N LEU A 54 -1.43 10.89 0.70
CA LEU A 54 -1.36 12.34 0.80
C LEU A 54 -2.60 12.85 1.52
N ASN A 55 -2.45 13.98 2.19
CA ASN A 55 -3.58 14.62 2.87
C ASN A 55 -4.19 15.67 1.94
N PRO A 56 -5.39 15.44 1.38
CA PRO A 56 -6.01 16.37 0.43
C PRO A 56 -6.22 17.76 1.00
N ALA A 57 -6.55 17.84 2.29
CA ALA A 57 -6.78 19.14 2.94
C ALA A 57 -5.50 19.99 2.99
N LYS A 58 -4.34 19.33 3.15
CA LYS A 58 -3.05 20.01 3.17
C LYS A 58 -2.55 20.41 1.78
N LEU A 59 -3.15 19.83 0.75
CA LEU A 59 -2.82 20.16 -0.65
C LEU A 59 -3.77 21.20 -1.25
N ASN A 60 -4.60 21.85 -0.43
CA ASN A 60 -5.61 22.81 -0.87
C ASN A 60 -6.69 22.22 -1.78
N LEU A 61 -6.96 20.96 -1.65
CA LEU A 61 -8.07 20.33 -2.37
C LEU A 61 -9.35 20.63 -1.63
N LYS A 62 -10.26 21.34 -2.28
CA LYS A 62 -11.50 21.83 -1.65
C LYS A 62 -12.61 20.80 -1.60
N LEU A 63 -12.49 19.74 -2.38
CA LEU A 63 -13.54 18.73 -2.49
C LEU A 63 -12.90 17.36 -2.57
N THR A 64 -13.27 16.49 -1.61
CA THR A 64 -13.00 15.06 -1.71
C THR A 64 -14.28 14.39 -2.14
N ALA A 65 -14.28 13.80 -3.34
CA ALA A 65 -15.43 13.10 -3.84
C ALA A 65 -15.12 11.61 -3.88
N ILE A 66 -16.00 10.79 -3.31
CA ILE A 66 -15.97 9.36 -3.52
C ILE A 66 -16.90 9.06 -4.68
N ILE A 67 -16.34 8.65 -5.80
CA ILE A 67 -17.10 8.34 -6.99
C ILE A 67 -17.26 6.83 -7.07
N HIS A 68 -18.53 6.37 -6.99
CA HIS A 68 -18.85 4.98 -7.25
C HIS A 68 -19.14 4.81 -8.72
N ILE A 69 -18.27 4.10 -9.41
CA ILE A 69 -18.44 3.83 -10.83
C ILE A 69 -18.88 2.40 -11.00
N ASN A 70 -20.07 2.23 -11.56
CA ASN A 70 -20.58 0.93 -11.95
C ASN A 70 -20.12 0.63 -13.35
N MET A 71 -19.25 -0.37 -13.48
CA MET A 71 -18.79 -0.82 -14.77
C MET A 71 -19.72 -1.88 -15.31
N ASP A 72 -19.92 -1.89 -16.63
CA ASP A 72 -20.71 -2.92 -17.31
C ASP A 72 -20.15 -4.31 -17.04
N ARG A 73 -18.84 -4.39 -16.93
CA ARG A 73 -18.11 -5.63 -16.64
C ARG A 73 -17.05 -5.35 -15.58
N HIS A 74 -17.05 -6.17 -14.54
CA HIS A 74 -16.02 -6.11 -13.52
C HIS A 74 -14.82 -6.95 -13.96
N THR A 75 -14.13 -6.55 -15.01
CA THR A 75 -12.95 -7.23 -15.50
C THR A 75 -11.69 -6.46 -15.13
N PRO A 76 -10.56 -7.14 -14.89
CA PRO A 76 -9.31 -6.45 -14.60
C PRO A 76 -8.90 -5.46 -15.69
N GLU A 77 -9.15 -5.80 -16.96
CA GLU A 77 -8.82 -4.94 -18.09
C GLU A 77 -9.61 -3.62 -18.05
N ARG A 78 -10.88 -3.67 -17.73
CA ARG A 78 -11.73 -2.47 -17.62
C ARG A 78 -11.25 -1.58 -16.47
N PHE A 79 -10.90 -2.19 -15.36
CA PHE A 79 -10.39 -1.44 -14.23
C PHE A 79 -9.04 -0.80 -14.53
N GLU A 80 -8.15 -1.50 -15.20
CA GLU A 80 -6.86 -0.95 -15.63
C GLU A 80 -7.03 0.23 -16.57
N GLU A 81 -7.93 0.16 -17.52
CA GLU A 81 -8.25 1.30 -18.40
C GLU A 81 -8.73 2.49 -17.59
N PHE A 82 -9.61 2.26 -16.64
CA PHE A 82 -10.12 3.31 -15.77
C PHE A 82 -8.99 3.94 -14.95
N GLU A 83 -8.14 3.14 -14.33
CA GLU A 83 -7.01 3.65 -13.56
C GLU A 83 -6.08 4.51 -14.41
N LYS A 84 -5.76 4.05 -15.62
CA LYS A 84 -4.90 4.82 -16.54
C LYS A 84 -5.53 6.14 -16.90
N THR A 85 -6.82 6.13 -17.18
CA THR A 85 -7.54 7.36 -17.54
C THR A 85 -7.53 8.37 -16.41
N VAL A 86 -7.86 7.94 -15.18
CA VAL A 86 -7.91 8.86 -14.04
C VAL A 86 -6.53 9.29 -13.57
N ALA A 87 -5.51 8.45 -13.74
CA ALA A 87 -4.14 8.78 -13.35
C ALA A 87 -3.56 9.92 -14.19
N ASP A 88 -4.09 10.16 -15.40
CA ASP A 88 -3.66 11.26 -16.27
C ASP A 88 -4.22 12.61 -15.80
N PHE A 89 -5.17 12.61 -14.87
CA PHE A 89 -5.73 13.85 -14.35
C PHE A 89 -4.93 14.32 -13.12
N PRO A 90 -4.36 15.56 -13.16
CA PRO A 90 -3.56 16.06 -12.03
C PRO A 90 -4.35 16.19 -10.73
N GLU A 91 -5.67 16.28 -10.81
CA GLU A 91 -6.55 16.40 -9.66
C GLU A 91 -6.79 15.09 -8.93
N VAL A 92 -6.41 13.97 -9.53
CA VAL A 92 -6.61 12.66 -8.92
C VAL A 92 -5.36 12.29 -8.12
N VAL A 93 -5.47 12.32 -6.79
CA VAL A 93 -4.37 11.96 -5.88
C VAL A 93 -4.51 10.55 -5.32
N GLU A 94 -5.67 9.94 -5.46
CA GLU A 94 -5.94 8.62 -4.94
C GLU A 94 -6.96 7.91 -5.81
N CYS A 95 -6.67 6.66 -6.14
CA CYS A 95 -7.60 5.81 -6.88
C CYS A 95 -7.73 4.48 -6.12
N LEU A 96 -8.95 4.17 -5.67
CA LEU A 96 -9.24 2.98 -4.90
C LEU A 96 -10.23 2.09 -5.61
N LEU A 97 -9.96 0.78 -5.62
CA LEU A 97 -10.92 -0.21 -6.05
C LEU A 97 -11.75 -0.67 -4.85
N VAL A 98 -13.05 -0.40 -4.90
CA VAL A 98 -14.00 -0.84 -3.88
C VAL A 98 -14.93 -1.87 -4.52
N THR A 99 -14.93 -3.07 -3.98
CA THR A 99 -15.76 -4.16 -4.48
C THR A 99 -16.93 -4.43 -3.55
#